data_189b7b585d45de02cab00d0f4754a9a7
#
_entry.id   189b7b585d45de02cab00d0f4754a9a7
#
_cell.length_a   1.000
_cell.length_b   1.000
_cell.length_c   1.000
_cell.angle_alpha   90.00
_cell.angle_beta   90.00
_cell.angle_gamma   90.00
#
_symmetry.space_group_name_H-M   'P 1'
#
loop_
_entity.id
_entity.type
_entity.pdbx_description
1 polymer ?
#
loop_
_entity_poly.entity_id
_entity_poly.type
_entity_poly.pdbx_seq_one_letter_code
_entity_poly.pdbx_strand_id
1 'polypeptide(L)'
;MRAALAVGESPSTKAALIRGKLKLAQFSRNQELDADGIGIKSSGSAGYDPFAASRFLQSMQAYSDLRSVTGAADASLDFLATHPNTPQRIDLAQRHARQFGAPGLGSRDRDAFLAGIDGMLFGDTPDEGYVRGTTFLHPRLGISFSVPAGFVIDNSAAAVTATGPNDIAVRFDGVAIDEDLSLTDYLRSGWVAGLEDSSVRAESINGGEAAIARAEAGGWRFDITVIRAGSQVYRLLTAAPQQSQQLDDVAQYVGSSFRLLSASEKANLKPLRIKVVTVQPGQTIASLAAAMSGVDKKLELFRVLNEIAPGGNVAPGQKVKIITDRS
;
A
#
# COMPACT_ATOMS: atom_id res chain seq x y z
N MET A 1 4.84 -4.31 14.51
CA MET A 1 6.18 -4.17 13.93
C MET A 1 6.90 -2.88 14.34
N ARG A 2 6.30 -1.66 14.24
CA ARG A 2 6.92 -0.43 14.77
C ARG A 2 7.27 -0.48 16.27
N ALA A 3 6.55 -1.26 17.08
CA ALA A 3 6.82 -1.39 18.52
C ALA A 3 8.00 -2.32 18.88
N ALA A 4 8.32 -3.29 18.04
CA ALA A 4 9.42 -4.23 18.29
C ALA A 4 10.81 -3.67 17.93
N LEU A 5 10.86 -2.57 17.17
CA LEU A 5 12.11 -1.89 16.79
C LEU A 5 12.49 -0.75 17.73
N ALA A 6 11.66 -0.43 18.73
CA ALA A 6 11.94 0.60 19.74
C ALA A 6 12.56 -0.05 20.99
N VAL A 7 13.82 -0.43 20.90
CA VAL A 7 14.61 -0.86 22.07
C VAL A 7 14.98 0.39 22.87
N GLY A 8 14.44 0.53 24.10
CA GLY A 8 14.95 1.46 25.08
C GLY A 8 14.00 2.48 25.72
N GLU A 9 12.68 2.44 25.47
CA GLU A 9 11.77 3.42 26.10
C GLU A 9 11.09 2.90 27.39
N SER A 10 11.17 3.70 28.44
CA SER A 10 10.48 3.39 29.71
C SER A 10 8.94 3.41 29.55
N PRO A 11 8.17 2.70 30.38
CA PRO A 11 6.71 2.71 30.33
C PRO A 11 6.08 4.12 30.44
N SER A 12 6.74 5.04 31.14
CA SER A 12 6.29 6.44 31.26
C SER A 12 6.49 7.22 29.97
N THR A 13 7.59 6.99 29.25
CA THR A 13 7.89 7.60 27.94
C THR A 13 6.91 7.09 26.87
N LYS A 14 6.60 5.79 26.88
CA LYS A 14 5.56 5.21 26.00
C LYS A 14 4.18 5.83 26.25
N ALA A 15 3.77 5.96 27.50
CA ALA A 15 2.49 6.56 27.86
C ALA A 15 2.41 8.06 27.49
N ALA A 16 3.52 8.80 27.59
CA ALA A 16 3.60 10.19 27.16
C ALA A 16 3.53 10.32 25.63
N LEU A 17 4.20 9.42 24.91
CA LEU A 17 4.18 9.37 23.44
C LEU A 17 2.77 9.05 22.90
N ILE A 18 2.10 8.07 23.52
CA ILE A 18 0.72 7.70 23.16
C ILE A 18 -0.23 8.89 23.42
N ARG A 19 -0.13 9.56 24.59
CA ARG A 19 -0.92 10.75 24.87
C ARG A 19 -0.65 11.89 23.91
N GLY A 20 0.61 12.11 23.53
CA GLY A 20 1.00 13.10 22.52
C GLY A 20 0.38 12.79 21.16
N LYS A 21 0.46 11.54 20.70
CA LYS A 21 -0.16 11.10 19.43
C LYS A 21 -1.68 11.23 19.44
N LEU A 22 -2.34 10.88 20.53
CA LEU A 22 -3.80 11.03 20.66
C LEU A 22 -4.22 12.51 20.63
N LYS A 23 -3.46 13.40 21.27
CA LYS A 23 -3.72 14.84 21.26
C LYS A 23 -3.51 15.45 19.88
N LEU A 24 -2.45 15.04 19.18
CA LEU A 24 -2.20 15.45 17.79
C LEU A 24 -3.30 14.95 16.84
N ALA A 25 -3.74 13.70 16.99
CA ALA A 25 -4.82 13.14 16.19
C ALA A 25 -6.17 13.82 16.44
N GLN A 26 -6.42 14.27 17.67
CA GLN A 26 -7.65 15.01 17.98
C GLN A 26 -7.61 16.45 17.44
N PHE A 27 -6.45 17.10 17.52
CA PHE A 27 -6.21 18.42 16.91
C PHE A 27 -6.39 18.35 15.39
N SER A 28 -5.79 17.36 14.74
CA SER A 28 -5.94 17.10 13.32
C SER A 28 -7.41 16.94 12.90
N ARG A 29 -8.23 16.20 13.66
CA ARG A 29 -9.65 16.02 13.36
C ARG A 29 -10.46 17.32 13.35
N ASN A 30 -10.21 18.22 14.30
CA ASN A 30 -10.88 19.51 14.32
C ASN A 30 -10.48 20.38 13.13
N GLN A 31 -9.21 20.37 12.76
CA GLN A 31 -8.72 21.08 11.58
C GLN A 31 -9.33 20.57 10.28
N GLU A 32 -9.54 19.23 10.17
CA GLU A 32 -10.24 18.64 9.02
C GLU A 32 -11.68 19.13 8.91
N LEU A 33 -12.41 19.21 10.03
CA LEU A 33 -13.78 19.73 10.03
C LEU A 33 -13.87 21.21 9.59
N ASP A 34 -12.93 22.04 10.07
CA ASP A 34 -12.83 23.44 9.69
C ASP A 34 -12.44 23.58 8.21
N ALA A 35 -11.46 22.81 7.75
CA ALA A 35 -11.04 22.80 6.35
C ALA A 35 -12.15 22.36 5.40
N ASP A 36 -12.89 21.30 5.75
CA ASP A 36 -14.07 20.85 4.99
C ASP A 36 -15.12 21.98 4.87
N GLY A 37 -15.43 22.66 5.98
CA GLY A 37 -16.38 23.75 5.98
C GLY A 37 -15.97 24.93 5.10
N ILE A 38 -14.69 25.33 5.17
CA ILE A 38 -14.11 26.40 4.34
C ILE A 38 -14.10 25.97 2.86
N GLY A 39 -13.66 24.75 2.57
CA GLY A 39 -13.59 24.23 1.21
C GLY A 39 -14.97 24.14 0.52
N ILE A 40 -15.98 23.66 1.24
CA ILE A 40 -17.37 23.57 0.75
C ILE A 40 -17.93 24.96 0.49
N LYS A 41 -17.70 25.92 1.40
CA LYS A 41 -18.12 27.31 1.24
C LYS A 41 -17.47 27.94 0.00
N SER A 42 -16.16 27.76 -0.15
CA SER A 42 -15.42 28.29 -1.29
C SER A 42 -15.89 27.71 -2.62
N SER A 43 -16.08 26.39 -2.69
CA SER A 43 -16.58 25.69 -3.88
C SER A 43 -17.99 26.13 -4.25
N GLY A 44 -18.91 26.19 -3.27
CA GLY A 44 -20.28 26.63 -3.49
C GLY A 44 -20.35 28.09 -3.95
N SER A 45 -19.55 29.01 -3.36
CA SER A 45 -19.46 30.39 -3.75
C SER A 45 -18.88 30.58 -5.16
N ALA A 46 -18.01 29.65 -5.60
CA ALA A 46 -17.45 29.65 -6.95
C ALA A 46 -18.39 28.98 -8.00
N GLY A 47 -19.59 28.57 -7.60
CA GLY A 47 -20.58 27.97 -8.50
C GLY A 47 -20.44 26.46 -8.74
N TYR A 48 -19.57 25.78 -8.01
CA TYR A 48 -19.45 24.32 -8.05
C TYR A 48 -20.46 23.63 -7.14
N ASP A 49 -20.73 22.34 -7.42
CA ASP A 49 -21.60 21.52 -6.58
C ASP A 49 -21.00 21.29 -5.18
N PRO A 50 -21.53 21.92 -4.12
CA PRO A 50 -20.97 21.83 -2.77
C PRO A 50 -21.07 20.42 -2.16
N PHE A 51 -21.95 19.54 -2.70
CA PHE A 51 -22.05 18.16 -2.29
C PHE A 51 -20.91 17.28 -2.82
N ALA A 52 -20.05 17.78 -3.70
CA ALA A 52 -18.89 17.05 -4.21
C ALA A 52 -17.95 16.63 -3.08
N ALA A 53 -17.76 17.48 -2.05
CA ALA A 53 -16.92 17.16 -0.90
C ALA A 53 -17.44 15.94 -0.12
N SER A 54 -18.75 15.88 0.16
CA SER A 54 -19.32 14.73 0.87
C SER A 54 -19.25 13.43 0.06
N ARG A 55 -19.40 13.50 -1.27
CA ARG A 55 -19.22 12.32 -2.15
C ARG A 55 -17.76 11.87 -2.16
N PHE A 56 -16.81 12.79 -2.22
CA PHE A 56 -15.39 12.48 -2.15
C PHE A 56 -15.04 11.77 -0.84
N LEU A 57 -15.50 12.28 0.30
CA LEU A 57 -15.32 11.64 1.61
C LEU A 57 -15.94 10.22 1.64
N GLN A 58 -17.11 10.02 1.02
CA GLN A 58 -17.73 8.69 0.88
C GLN A 58 -16.87 7.76 0.03
N SER A 59 -16.31 8.26 -1.08
CA SER A 59 -15.40 7.48 -1.94
C SER A 59 -14.10 7.12 -1.22
N MET A 60 -13.56 8.02 -0.42
CA MET A 60 -12.39 7.75 0.44
C MET A 60 -12.70 6.65 1.47
N GLN A 61 -13.87 6.70 2.10
CA GLN A 61 -14.30 5.66 3.04
C GLN A 61 -14.44 4.30 2.34
N ALA A 62 -15.13 4.26 1.20
CA ALA A 62 -15.31 3.04 0.43
C ALA A 62 -13.96 2.45 -0.04
N TYR A 63 -13.00 3.28 -0.40
CA TYR A 63 -11.65 2.84 -0.74
C TYR A 63 -10.89 2.30 0.47
N SER A 64 -11.00 2.97 1.61
CA SER A 64 -10.42 2.49 2.88
C SER A 64 -11.00 1.12 3.28
N ASP A 65 -12.32 0.97 3.20
CA ASP A 65 -13.00 -0.30 3.51
C ASP A 65 -12.55 -1.42 2.56
N LEU A 66 -12.42 -1.14 1.27
CA LEU A 66 -11.90 -2.09 0.29
C LEU A 66 -10.48 -2.55 0.64
N ARG A 67 -9.62 -1.63 1.03
CA ARG A 67 -8.23 -1.94 1.41
C ARG A 67 -8.15 -2.69 2.74
N SER A 68 -8.98 -2.38 3.72
CA SER A 68 -9.01 -3.08 5.01
C SER A 68 -9.38 -4.56 4.85
N VAL A 69 -10.31 -4.86 3.95
CA VAL A 69 -10.69 -6.24 3.61
C VAL A 69 -9.59 -6.98 2.86
N THR A 70 -8.64 -6.26 2.24
CA THR A 70 -7.48 -6.88 1.59
C THR A 70 -6.31 -7.13 2.53
N GLY A 71 -6.41 -6.75 3.81
CA GLY A 71 -5.30 -6.82 4.77
C GLY A 71 -4.26 -5.70 4.62
N ALA A 72 -4.43 -4.82 3.63
CA ALA A 72 -3.56 -3.66 3.38
C ALA A 72 -3.85 -2.47 4.32
N ALA A 73 -4.46 -2.74 5.48
CA ALA A 73 -5.01 -1.70 6.35
C ALA A 73 -3.97 -0.73 6.92
N ASP A 74 -2.71 -1.15 7.02
CA ASP A 74 -1.69 -0.31 7.69
C ASP A 74 -0.89 0.60 6.75
N ALA A 75 -0.86 0.32 5.49
CA ALA A 75 0.13 0.85 4.57
C ALA A 75 -0.31 2.06 3.76
N SER A 76 -1.54 2.06 3.29
CA SER A 76 -2.07 3.22 2.56
C SER A 76 -2.56 4.32 3.49
N LEU A 77 -2.38 4.13 4.75
CA LEU A 77 -3.00 4.91 5.81
C LEU A 77 -2.19 6.12 6.24
N ASP A 78 -1.02 6.39 5.65
CA ASP A 78 -0.32 7.63 5.99
C ASP A 78 -1.20 8.84 5.64
N PHE A 79 -1.84 8.86 4.47
CA PHE A 79 -2.79 9.93 4.14
C PHE A 79 -4.08 9.84 4.96
N LEU A 80 -4.72 8.66 5.07
CA LEU A 80 -5.95 8.50 5.85
C LEU A 80 -5.70 8.56 7.36
N ALA A 81 -4.50 8.22 7.83
CA ALA A 81 -4.12 8.38 9.24
C ALA A 81 -3.89 9.85 9.60
N THR A 82 -3.35 10.64 8.68
CA THR A 82 -3.18 12.09 8.85
C THR A 82 -4.46 12.88 8.55
N HIS A 83 -5.32 12.36 7.68
CA HIS A 83 -6.61 12.93 7.27
C HIS A 83 -7.76 11.95 7.53
N PRO A 84 -8.08 11.64 8.80
CA PRO A 84 -9.03 10.60 9.13
C PRO A 84 -10.43 10.92 8.58
N ASN A 85 -10.91 10.04 7.72
CA ASN A 85 -12.29 10.11 7.25
C ASN A 85 -13.22 9.52 8.34
N THR A 86 -14.17 10.29 8.78
CA THR A 86 -15.12 9.88 9.81
C THR A 86 -16.55 10.08 9.31
N PRO A 87 -17.51 9.26 9.75
CA PRO A 87 -18.93 9.50 9.46
C PRO A 87 -19.38 10.92 9.82
N GLN A 88 -18.79 11.50 10.87
CA GLN A 88 -19.04 12.86 11.28
C GLN A 88 -18.62 13.89 10.23
N ARG A 89 -17.47 13.71 9.54
CA ARG A 89 -17.05 14.60 8.44
C ARG A 89 -18.05 14.56 7.29
N ILE A 90 -18.47 13.37 6.88
CA ILE A 90 -19.45 13.19 5.80
C ILE A 90 -20.78 13.91 6.13
N ASP A 91 -21.28 13.71 7.36
CA ASP A 91 -22.54 14.33 7.80
C ASP A 91 -22.43 15.86 7.89
N LEU A 92 -21.34 16.40 8.45
CA LEU A 92 -21.08 17.83 8.50
C LEU A 92 -20.91 18.42 7.09
N ALA A 93 -20.19 17.74 6.20
CA ALA A 93 -20.03 18.18 4.82
C ALA A 93 -21.41 18.30 4.11
N GLN A 94 -22.32 17.34 4.32
CA GLN A 94 -23.68 17.42 3.79
C GLN A 94 -24.47 18.58 4.39
N ARG A 95 -24.34 18.84 5.70
CA ARG A 95 -25.03 19.97 6.34
C ARG A 95 -24.54 21.30 5.82
N HIS A 96 -23.23 21.47 5.65
CA HIS A 96 -22.65 22.68 5.06
C HIS A 96 -23.10 22.87 3.61
N ALA A 97 -23.10 21.80 2.81
CA ALA A 97 -23.54 21.84 1.42
C ALA A 97 -25.00 22.28 1.27
N ARG A 98 -25.90 21.84 2.16
CA ARG A 98 -27.33 22.25 2.17
C ARG A 98 -27.55 23.75 2.35
N GLN A 99 -26.58 24.47 2.92
CA GLN A 99 -26.65 25.93 3.05
C GLN A 99 -26.59 26.64 1.69
N PHE A 100 -26.07 25.98 0.66
CA PHE A 100 -25.98 26.48 -0.72
C PHE A 100 -27.13 26.02 -1.62
N GLY A 101 -27.91 25.01 -1.20
CA GLY A 101 -29.05 24.53 -1.97
C GLY A 101 -29.20 22.99 -1.97
N ALA A 102 -29.98 22.50 -2.91
CA ALA A 102 -30.23 21.06 -3.06
C ALA A 102 -29.06 20.35 -3.74
N PRO A 103 -28.91 19.02 -3.55
CA PRO A 103 -27.92 18.23 -4.29
C PRO A 103 -28.11 18.35 -5.80
N GLY A 104 -26.99 18.47 -6.53
CA GLY A 104 -26.98 18.54 -7.98
C GLY A 104 -27.05 19.97 -8.55
N LEU A 105 -27.11 20.98 -7.69
CA LEU A 105 -26.93 22.38 -8.10
C LEU A 105 -25.42 22.69 -8.19
N GLY A 106 -25.06 23.53 -9.17
CA GLY A 106 -23.67 23.91 -9.44
C GLY A 106 -22.96 23.03 -10.45
N SER A 107 -21.83 23.52 -10.93
CA SER A 107 -21.00 22.81 -11.92
C SER A 107 -20.29 21.60 -11.30
N ARG A 108 -20.17 20.53 -12.08
CA ARG A 108 -19.41 19.34 -11.70
C ARG A 108 -18.20 19.09 -12.60
N ASP A 109 -18.21 19.69 -13.78
CA ASP A 109 -17.18 19.62 -14.84
C ASP A 109 -16.57 18.20 -15.01
N ARG A 110 -17.44 17.19 -14.87
CA ARG A 110 -17.04 15.77 -14.80
C ARG A 110 -16.25 15.34 -16.01
N ASP A 111 -16.64 15.78 -17.19
CA ASP A 111 -15.96 15.36 -18.44
C ASP A 111 -14.58 15.99 -18.57
N ALA A 112 -14.44 17.26 -18.17
CA ALA A 112 -13.14 17.94 -18.12
C ALA A 112 -12.22 17.29 -17.07
N PHE A 113 -12.75 16.97 -15.89
CA PHE A 113 -12.03 16.24 -14.86
C PHE A 113 -11.55 14.88 -15.35
N LEU A 114 -12.44 14.06 -15.96
CA LEU A 114 -12.07 12.75 -16.48
C LEU A 114 -11.01 12.84 -17.58
N ALA A 115 -11.11 13.83 -18.47
CA ALA A 115 -10.08 14.06 -19.50
C ALA A 115 -8.73 14.45 -18.86
N GLY A 116 -8.74 15.21 -17.76
CA GLY A 116 -7.52 15.62 -17.06
C GLY A 116 -6.81 14.50 -16.32
N ILE A 117 -7.52 13.46 -15.88
CA ILE A 117 -6.93 12.32 -15.16
C ILE A 117 -6.68 11.10 -16.06
N ASP A 118 -7.10 11.12 -17.31
CA ASP A 118 -6.83 10.02 -18.26
C ASP A 118 -5.32 9.87 -18.48
N GLY A 119 -4.81 8.65 -18.32
CA GLY A 119 -3.39 8.35 -18.35
C GLY A 119 -2.61 8.62 -17.06
N MET A 120 -3.24 9.15 -16.00
CA MET A 120 -2.59 9.41 -14.73
C MET A 120 -2.11 8.08 -14.08
N LEU A 121 -0.96 8.10 -13.43
CA LEU A 121 -0.43 6.96 -12.67
C LEU A 121 -1.41 6.53 -11.57
N PHE A 122 -1.55 5.23 -11.41
CA PHE A 122 -2.31 4.60 -10.33
C PHE A 122 -1.40 3.69 -9.50
N GLY A 123 -1.19 4.04 -8.24
CA GLY A 123 -0.31 3.30 -7.33
C GLY A 123 1.17 3.52 -7.62
N ASP A 124 1.93 2.46 -7.66
CA ASP A 124 3.37 2.44 -7.67
C ASP A 124 4.03 3.05 -8.92
N THR A 125 5.25 3.57 -8.73
CA THR A 125 6.09 4.13 -9.78
C THR A 125 7.24 3.16 -10.16
N PRO A 126 7.86 3.34 -11.34
CA PRO A 126 9.03 2.54 -11.70
C PRO A 126 10.22 2.68 -10.75
N ASP A 127 10.28 3.79 -10.00
CA ASP A 127 11.38 4.11 -9.08
C ASP A 127 11.24 3.39 -7.75
N GLU A 128 10.01 3.07 -7.37
CA GLU A 128 9.68 2.39 -6.11
C GLU A 128 9.42 0.89 -6.31
N GLY A 129 9.27 0.45 -7.56
CA GLY A 129 8.85 -0.91 -7.90
C GLY A 129 7.34 -1.06 -7.90
N TYR A 130 6.85 -2.25 -8.27
CA TYR A 130 5.43 -2.54 -8.45
C TYR A 130 4.97 -3.70 -7.57
N VAL A 131 3.84 -3.57 -6.95
CA VAL A 131 3.12 -4.67 -6.33
C VAL A 131 2.08 -5.23 -7.32
N ARG A 132 2.12 -6.54 -7.54
CA ARG A 132 1.16 -7.28 -8.38
C ARG A 132 0.69 -8.51 -7.62
N GLY A 133 -0.46 -8.38 -6.94
CA GLY A 133 -0.94 -9.41 -6.02
C GLY A 133 0.06 -9.65 -4.88
N THR A 134 0.56 -10.87 -4.77
CA THR A 134 1.55 -11.28 -3.77
C THR A 134 3.01 -11.14 -4.25
N THR A 135 3.25 -10.48 -5.36
CA THR A 135 4.60 -10.35 -5.94
C THR A 135 5.04 -8.88 -6.00
N PHE A 136 6.24 -8.62 -5.53
CA PHE A 136 6.95 -7.37 -5.72
C PHE A 136 7.92 -7.49 -6.89
N LEU A 137 7.94 -6.48 -7.77
CA LEU A 137 8.79 -6.41 -8.96
C LEU A 137 9.39 -5.02 -9.05
N HIS A 138 10.71 -4.92 -9.13
CA HIS A 138 11.37 -3.63 -9.25
C HIS A 138 12.14 -3.52 -10.58
N PRO A 139 11.61 -2.83 -11.60
CA PRO A 139 12.19 -2.82 -12.95
C PRO A 139 13.59 -2.21 -13.00
N ARG A 140 13.88 -1.15 -12.21
CA ARG A 140 15.19 -0.50 -12.19
C ARG A 140 16.24 -1.32 -11.45
N LEU A 141 15.91 -1.89 -10.29
CA LEU A 141 16.81 -2.78 -9.56
C LEU A 141 16.90 -4.16 -10.22
N GLY A 142 15.95 -4.50 -11.08
CA GLY A 142 15.92 -5.77 -11.80
C GLY A 142 15.66 -6.97 -10.90
N ILE A 143 14.89 -6.81 -9.84
CA ILE A 143 14.61 -7.85 -8.84
C ILE A 143 13.12 -8.10 -8.67
N SER A 144 12.81 -9.28 -8.14
CA SER A 144 11.46 -9.68 -7.76
C SER A 144 11.51 -10.64 -6.58
N PHE A 145 10.49 -10.60 -5.74
CA PHE A 145 10.19 -11.63 -4.76
C PHE A 145 8.68 -11.76 -4.57
N SER A 146 8.24 -12.84 -3.95
CA SER A 146 6.83 -13.09 -3.67
C SER A 146 6.63 -13.46 -2.20
N VAL A 147 5.43 -13.20 -1.71
CA VAL A 147 4.97 -13.63 -0.38
C VAL A 147 3.85 -14.66 -0.54
N PRO A 148 3.60 -15.51 0.45
CA PRO A 148 2.53 -16.52 0.36
C PRO A 148 1.14 -15.89 0.18
N ALA A 149 0.19 -16.71 -0.27
CA ALA A 149 -1.22 -16.31 -0.32
C ALA A 149 -1.72 -15.87 1.06
N GLY A 150 -2.54 -14.83 1.09
CA GLY A 150 -3.04 -14.24 2.33
C GLY A 150 -2.14 -13.13 2.91
N PHE A 151 -0.94 -12.94 2.36
CA PHE A 151 -0.11 -11.77 2.67
C PHE A 151 -0.48 -10.59 1.80
N VAL A 152 -0.31 -9.40 2.35
CA VAL A 152 -0.48 -8.13 1.64
C VAL A 152 0.82 -7.36 1.68
N ILE A 153 1.31 -7.01 0.49
CA ILE A 153 2.53 -6.23 0.33
C ILE A 153 2.19 -4.75 0.40
N ASP A 154 2.98 -4.03 1.18
CA ASP A 154 3.04 -2.58 1.22
C ASP A 154 4.39 -2.09 0.72
N ASN A 155 4.35 -1.27 -0.32
CA ASN A 155 5.54 -0.68 -0.93
C ASN A 155 5.66 0.78 -0.51
N SER A 156 6.78 1.11 0.12
CA SER A 156 7.11 2.49 0.51
C SER A 156 8.55 2.83 0.12
N ALA A 157 8.87 4.10 0.04
CA ALA A 157 10.21 4.58 -0.28
C ALA A 157 11.29 4.09 0.71
N ALA A 158 10.93 3.71 1.93
CA ALA A 158 11.87 3.27 2.96
C ALA A 158 12.10 1.75 2.96
N ALA A 159 11.08 0.98 2.60
CA ALA A 159 11.13 -0.49 2.57
C ALA A 159 9.84 -1.05 1.98
N VAL A 160 9.94 -2.26 1.46
CA VAL A 160 8.75 -3.08 1.17
C VAL A 160 8.44 -3.91 2.39
N THR A 161 7.22 -3.86 2.88
CA THR A 161 6.75 -4.70 3.97
C THR A 161 5.59 -5.57 3.52
N ALA A 162 5.42 -6.72 4.13
CA ALA A 162 4.23 -7.52 3.92
C ALA A 162 3.72 -8.03 5.27
N THR A 163 2.41 -8.04 5.43
CA THR A 163 1.74 -8.59 6.62
C THR A 163 0.85 -9.73 6.21
N GLY A 164 0.88 -10.79 6.98
CA GLY A 164 0.13 -12.02 6.73
C GLY A 164 -0.67 -12.49 7.94
N PRO A 165 -1.31 -13.65 7.82
CA PRO A 165 -2.02 -14.27 8.93
C PRO A 165 -1.11 -14.53 10.14
N ASN A 166 -1.70 -14.59 11.34
CA ASN A 166 -1.02 -14.94 12.59
C ASN A 166 0.14 -13.99 12.95
N ASP A 167 -0.02 -12.70 12.63
CA ASP A 167 0.96 -11.63 12.89
C ASP A 167 2.34 -11.86 12.25
N ILE A 168 2.43 -12.69 11.21
CA ILE A 168 3.67 -12.87 10.47
C ILE A 168 3.88 -11.67 9.56
N ALA A 169 5.09 -11.11 9.58
CA ALA A 169 5.45 -9.97 8.77
C ALA A 169 6.78 -10.20 8.05
N VAL A 170 6.88 -9.63 6.85
CA VAL A 170 8.11 -9.63 6.05
C VAL A 170 8.53 -8.17 5.83
N ARG A 171 9.82 -7.90 5.92
CA ARG A 171 10.43 -6.64 5.52
C ARG A 171 11.51 -6.92 4.49
N PHE A 172 11.49 -6.16 3.43
CA PHE A 172 12.52 -6.17 2.39
C PHE A 172 13.09 -4.76 2.22
N ASP A 173 14.41 -4.67 2.17
CA ASP A 173 15.13 -3.46 1.82
C ASP A 173 16.50 -3.81 1.17
N GLY A 174 17.18 -2.79 0.64
CA GLY A 174 18.50 -2.91 0.06
C GLY A 174 19.50 -2.02 0.79
N VAL A 175 20.74 -2.51 0.89
CA VAL A 175 21.86 -1.76 1.45
C VAL A 175 23.10 -1.94 0.58
N ALA A 176 23.94 -0.94 0.55
CA ALA A 176 25.31 -1.07 0.04
C ALA A 176 26.21 -1.53 1.19
N ILE A 177 27.02 -2.54 0.95
CA ILE A 177 28.07 -2.99 1.87
C ILE A 177 29.39 -3.06 1.10
N ASP A 178 30.49 -3.18 1.81
CA ASP A 178 31.79 -3.41 1.20
C ASP A 178 31.76 -4.70 0.36
N GLU A 179 32.30 -4.65 -0.85
CA GLU A 179 32.32 -5.80 -1.77
C GLU A 179 33.11 -6.99 -1.21
N ASP A 180 34.16 -6.71 -0.43
CA ASP A 180 35.02 -7.72 0.20
C ASP A 180 34.41 -8.31 1.47
N LEU A 181 33.34 -7.70 2.02
CA LEU A 181 32.68 -8.19 3.22
C LEU A 181 31.79 -9.39 2.88
N SER A 182 32.08 -10.55 3.49
CA SER A 182 31.23 -11.73 3.31
C SER A 182 29.83 -11.48 3.89
N LEU A 183 28.81 -12.12 3.30
CA LEU A 183 27.43 -11.97 3.80
C LEU A 183 27.26 -12.56 5.21
N THR A 184 28.04 -13.57 5.58
CA THR A 184 28.05 -14.11 6.95
C THR A 184 28.66 -13.15 7.96
N ASP A 185 29.73 -12.44 7.60
CA ASP A 185 30.32 -11.42 8.46
C ASP A 185 29.43 -10.19 8.53
N TYR A 186 28.77 -9.84 7.42
CA TYR A 186 27.74 -8.79 7.44
C TYR A 186 26.61 -9.11 8.42
N LEU A 187 26.09 -10.35 8.47
CA LEU A 187 25.10 -10.77 9.45
C LEU A 187 25.59 -10.61 10.89
N ARG A 188 26.89 -10.87 11.14
CA ARG A 188 27.54 -10.73 12.46
C ARG A 188 27.97 -9.31 12.81
N SER A 189 27.83 -8.35 11.91
CA SER A 189 28.35 -6.99 12.12
C SER A 189 27.56 -6.12 13.14
N GLY A 190 26.60 -6.70 13.84
CA GLY A 190 25.93 -6.08 14.99
C GLY A 190 24.63 -5.32 14.66
N TRP A 191 24.16 -5.33 13.41
CA TRP A 191 22.88 -4.72 13.05
C TRP A 191 21.65 -5.59 13.40
N VAL A 192 21.87 -6.88 13.67
CA VAL A 192 20.82 -7.83 14.06
C VAL A 192 20.79 -7.96 15.57
N ALA A 193 19.75 -7.42 16.22
CA ALA A 193 19.55 -7.62 17.65
C ALA A 193 19.11 -9.05 17.95
N GLY A 194 19.73 -9.71 18.94
CA GLY A 194 19.37 -11.07 19.34
C GLY A 194 19.78 -12.15 18.33
N LEU A 195 20.80 -11.88 17.52
CA LEU A 195 21.34 -12.84 16.55
C LEU A 195 21.77 -14.14 17.24
N GLU A 196 21.32 -15.26 16.70
CA GLU A 196 21.81 -16.60 17.05
C GLU A 196 23.04 -16.90 16.19
N ASP A 197 24.25 -16.62 16.68
CA ASP A 197 25.49 -16.72 15.91
C ASP A 197 25.71 -18.12 15.28
N SER A 198 25.30 -19.18 15.98
CA SER A 198 25.36 -20.57 15.50
C SER A 198 24.44 -20.85 14.31
N SER A 199 23.42 -20.02 14.07
CA SER A 199 22.50 -20.13 12.95
C SER A 199 23.01 -19.51 11.66
N VAL A 200 24.04 -18.65 11.75
CA VAL A 200 24.59 -17.95 10.59
C VAL A 200 25.30 -18.91 9.65
N ARG A 201 24.83 -19.01 8.42
CA ARG A 201 25.44 -19.85 7.39
C ARG A 201 25.34 -19.25 6.01
N ALA A 202 26.33 -19.54 5.19
CA ALA A 202 26.28 -19.23 3.76
C ALA A 202 25.21 -20.12 3.07
N GLU A 203 24.56 -19.56 2.06
CA GLU A 203 23.50 -20.19 1.28
C GLU A 203 23.62 -19.76 -0.19
N SER A 204 22.90 -20.41 -1.07
CA SER A 204 22.74 -19.98 -2.47
C SER A 204 21.26 -19.92 -2.80
N ILE A 205 20.80 -18.75 -3.28
CA ILE A 205 19.42 -18.56 -3.68
C ILE A 205 19.38 -18.24 -5.17
N ASN A 206 18.76 -19.14 -5.93
CA ASN A 206 18.64 -19.04 -7.39
C ASN A 206 19.99 -18.78 -8.09
N GLY A 207 21.06 -19.40 -7.59
CA GLY A 207 22.43 -19.26 -8.09
C GLY A 207 23.16 -18.01 -7.65
N GLY A 208 22.55 -17.16 -6.83
CA GLY A 208 23.17 -15.98 -6.23
C GLY A 208 23.78 -16.28 -4.86
N GLU A 209 24.80 -15.51 -4.47
CA GLU A 209 25.41 -15.53 -3.14
C GLU A 209 24.39 -15.07 -2.10
N ALA A 210 24.17 -15.86 -1.06
CA ALA A 210 23.27 -15.55 0.03
C ALA A 210 23.86 -16.01 1.38
N ALA A 211 23.29 -15.47 2.46
CA ALA A 211 23.49 -16.00 3.80
C ALA A 211 22.19 -15.88 4.59
N ILE A 212 21.99 -16.80 5.52
CA ILE A 212 20.80 -16.81 6.39
C ILE A 212 21.20 -16.87 7.84
N ALA A 213 20.32 -16.34 8.70
CA ALA A 213 20.50 -16.33 10.14
C ALA A 213 19.14 -16.31 10.85
N ARG A 214 19.14 -16.67 12.13
CA ARG A 214 18.02 -16.53 13.04
C ARG A 214 18.33 -15.54 14.13
N ALA A 215 17.28 -14.90 14.65
CA ALA A 215 17.38 -14.01 15.78
C ALA A 215 16.11 -14.09 16.64
N GLU A 216 16.26 -13.78 17.93
CA GLU A 216 15.13 -13.65 18.85
C GLU A 216 15.23 -12.34 19.63
N ALA A 217 14.16 -11.55 19.61
CA ALA A 217 14.11 -10.29 20.35
C ALA A 217 12.65 -9.90 20.69
N GLY A 218 12.41 -9.45 21.89
CA GLY A 218 11.13 -8.85 22.31
C GLY A 218 9.90 -9.77 22.19
N GLY A 219 10.07 -11.09 22.30
CA GLY A 219 9.00 -12.08 22.14
C GLY A 219 8.71 -12.45 20.67
N TRP A 220 9.60 -12.05 19.76
CA TRP A 220 9.53 -12.34 18.33
C TRP A 220 10.73 -13.19 17.91
N ARG A 221 10.48 -14.09 16.95
CA ARG A 221 11.51 -14.80 16.20
C ARG A 221 11.65 -14.19 14.83
N PHE A 222 12.88 -14.16 14.33
CA PHE A 222 13.22 -13.64 13.02
C PHE A 222 14.00 -14.69 12.23
N ASP A 223 13.64 -14.85 10.97
CA ASP A 223 14.48 -15.46 9.96
C ASP A 223 14.99 -14.35 9.03
N ILE A 224 16.28 -14.32 8.79
CA ILE A 224 16.95 -13.25 8.06
C ILE A 224 17.67 -13.88 6.89
N THR A 225 17.33 -13.45 5.71
CA THR A 225 18.00 -13.82 4.47
C THR A 225 18.64 -12.58 3.87
N VAL A 226 19.93 -12.63 3.57
CA VAL A 226 20.66 -11.59 2.84
C VAL A 226 21.17 -12.16 1.52
N ILE A 227 21.01 -11.39 0.44
CA ILE A 227 21.30 -11.85 -0.93
C ILE A 227 22.10 -10.76 -1.64
N ARG A 228 23.25 -11.12 -2.21
CA ARG A 228 24.05 -10.20 -3.03
C ARG A 228 23.55 -10.26 -4.49
N ALA A 229 23.20 -9.11 -5.04
CA ALA A 229 22.87 -8.99 -6.44
C ALA A 229 23.47 -7.70 -7.02
N GLY A 230 24.49 -7.86 -7.84
CA GLY A 230 25.34 -6.73 -8.29
C GLY A 230 26.08 -6.09 -7.14
N SER A 231 26.07 -4.77 -7.07
CA SER A 231 26.69 -3.98 -6.01
C SER A 231 25.81 -3.77 -4.77
N GLN A 232 24.64 -4.42 -4.72
CA GLN A 232 23.68 -4.27 -3.63
C GLN A 232 23.53 -5.58 -2.86
N VAL A 233 23.26 -5.46 -1.58
CA VAL A 233 22.79 -6.56 -0.74
C VAL A 233 21.34 -6.30 -0.35
N TYR A 234 20.49 -7.25 -0.68
CA TYR A 234 19.10 -7.23 -0.33
C TYR A 234 18.84 -8.03 0.94
N ARG A 235 17.98 -7.51 1.80
CA ARG A 235 17.66 -8.13 3.09
C ARG A 235 16.18 -8.48 3.11
N LEU A 236 15.87 -9.73 3.40
CA LEU A 236 14.54 -10.25 3.67
C LEU A 236 14.49 -10.66 5.14
N LEU A 237 13.69 -9.98 5.93
CA LEU A 237 13.49 -10.25 7.35
C LEU A 237 12.06 -10.74 7.53
N THR A 238 11.89 -12.00 7.86
CA THR A 238 10.59 -12.57 8.23
C THR A 238 10.49 -12.64 9.75
N ALA A 239 9.45 -12.04 10.31
CA ALA A 239 9.20 -11.97 11.74
C ALA A 239 7.88 -12.66 12.09
N ALA A 240 7.86 -13.42 13.17
CA ALA A 240 6.66 -14.03 13.71
C ALA A 240 6.69 -14.04 15.26
N PRO A 241 5.54 -14.10 15.94
CA PRO A 241 5.49 -14.35 17.38
C PRO A 241 6.27 -15.62 17.74
N GLN A 242 6.91 -15.62 18.92
CA GLN A 242 7.81 -16.71 19.36
C GLN A 242 7.18 -18.11 19.28
N GLN A 243 5.87 -18.22 19.49
CA GLN A 243 5.14 -19.50 19.43
C GLN A 243 4.71 -19.90 18.00
N SER A 244 4.97 -19.09 16.99
CA SER A 244 4.57 -19.40 15.62
C SER A 244 5.33 -20.59 15.07
N GLN A 245 4.62 -21.53 14.44
CA GLN A 245 5.19 -22.68 13.77
C GLN A 245 5.37 -22.45 12.25
N GLN A 246 4.91 -21.31 11.73
CA GLN A 246 4.89 -21.03 10.29
C GLN A 246 6.06 -20.12 9.85
N LEU A 247 6.91 -19.65 10.78
CA LEU A 247 8.02 -18.76 10.46
C LEU A 247 8.94 -19.35 9.39
N ASP A 248 9.38 -20.60 9.59
CA ASP A 248 10.36 -21.24 8.73
C ASP A 248 9.80 -21.43 7.29
N ASP A 249 8.54 -21.87 7.17
CA ASP A 249 7.88 -22.09 5.87
C ASP A 249 7.71 -20.76 5.11
N VAL A 250 7.29 -19.71 5.81
CA VAL A 250 7.12 -18.38 5.20
C VAL A 250 8.46 -17.80 4.79
N ALA A 251 9.47 -17.86 5.65
CA ALA A 251 10.82 -17.36 5.36
C ALA A 251 11.45 -18.10 4.16
N GLN A 252 11.32 -19.41 4.14
CA GLN A 252 11.80 -20.25 3.03
C GLN A 252 11.10 -19.88 1.72
N TYR A 253 9.76 -19.74 1.73
CA TYR A 253 9.00 -19.34 0.56
C TYR A 253 9.46 -17.97 0.04
N VAL A 254 9.55 -16.98 0.92
CA VAL A 254 9.94 -15.61 0.54
C VAL A 254 11.38 -15.57 0.03
N GLY A 255 12.33 -16.18 0.75
CA GLY A 255 13.74 -16.23 0.36
C GLY A 255 13.95 -16.92 -0.98
N SER A 256 13.36 -18.11 -1.17
CA SER A 256 13.50 -18.89 -2.42
C SER A 256 12.80 -18.23 -3.62
N SER A 257 11.82 -17.34 -3.38
CA SER A 257 11.12 -16.60 -4.43
C SER A 257 11.93 -15.43 -4.99
N PHE A 258 12.98 -14.98 -4.29
CA PHE A 258 13.82 -13.87 -4.76
C PHE A 258 14.56 -14.25 -6.03
N ARG A 259 14.48 -13.40 -7.03
CA ARG A 259 15.15 -13.62 -8.31
C ARG A 259 15.46 -12.31 -9.04
N LEU A 260 16.36 -12.39 -9.99
CA LEU A 260 16.59 -11.31 -10.94
C LEU A 260 15.54 -11.36 -12.06
N LEU A 261 15.12 -10.19 -12.52
CA LEU A 261 14.24 -10.03 -13.69
C LEU A 261 15.05 -10.13 -14.98
N SER A 262 14.53 -10.86 -15.94
CA SER A 262 15.09 -10.87 -17.29
C SER A 262 14.93 -9.50 -17.98
N ALA A 263 15.71 -9.26 -19.04
CA ALA A 263 15.59 -8.05 -19.84
C ALA A 263 14.18 -7.87 -20.43
N SER A 264 13.56 -8.97 -20.88
CA SER A 264 12.20 -8.97 -21.41
C SER A 264 11.16 -8.61 -20.33
N GLU A 265 11.29 -9.17 -19.12
CA GLU A 265 10.39 -8.81 -18.03
C GLU A 265 10.50 -7.33 -17.67
N LYS A 266 11.73 -6.81 -17.52
CA LYS A 266 11.96 -5.38 -17.24
C LYS A 266 11.35 -4.47 -18.30
N ALA A 267 11.47 -4.82 -19.58
CA ALA A 267 10.92 -4.03 -20.67
C ALA A 267 9.38 -4.05 -20.73
N ASN A 268 8.77 -5.14 -20.27
CA ASN A 268 7.33 -5.33 -20.28
C ASN A 268 6.62 -4.82 -19.00
N LEU A 269 7.37 -4.59 -17.93
CA LEU A 269 6.81 -4.02 -16.70
C LEU A 269 6.44 -2.56 -16.90
N LYS A 270 5.14 -2.28 -16.86
CA LYS A 270 4.59 -0.93 -17.02
C LYS A 270 3.81 -0.52 -15.77
N PRO A 271 3.81 0.79 -15.43
CA PRO A 271 3.01 1.31 -14.34
C PRO A 271 1.51 1.16 -14.67
N LEU A 272 0.71 0.99 -13.64
CA LEU A 272 -0.74 1.07 -13.78
C LEU A 272 -1.15 2.52 -14.01
N ARG A 273 -2.18 2.69 -14.84
CA ARG A 273 -2.75 4.00 -15.17
C ARG A 273 -4.26 3.98 -15.08
N ILE A 274 -4.82 5.11 -14.76
CA ILE A 274 -6.24 5.36 -14.94
C ILE A 274 -6.47 5.51 -16.45
N LYS A 275 -7.42 4.74 -16.99
CA LYS A 275 -7.91 4.90 -18.36
C LYS A 275 -9.39 5.23 -18.33
N VAL A 276 -9.77 6.32 -18.97
CA VAL A 276 -11.16 6.70 -19.11
C VAL A 276 -11.73 6.04 -20.36
N VAL A 277 -12.77 5.25 -20.20
CA VAL A 277 -13.44 4.55 -21.31
C VAL A 277 -14.91 4.93 -21.37
N THR A 278 -15.47 4.94 -22.58
CA THR A 278 -16.91 5.14 -22.79
C THR A 278 -17.61 3.79 -22.83
N VAL A 279 -18.60 3.61 -21.98
CA VAL A 279 -19.41 2.38 -21.93
C VAL A 279 -20.11 2.15 -23.25
N GLN A 280 -19.92 0.98 -23.85
CA GLN A 280 -20.56 0.59 -25.09
C GLN A 280 -21.90 -0.15 -24.82
N PRO A 281 -22.84 -0.17 -25.76
CA PRO A 281 -24.04 -1.00 -25.63
C PRO A 281 -23.68 -2.46 -25.30
N GLY A 282 -24.38 -3.04 -24.32
CA GLY A 282 -24.15 -4.41 -23.86
C GLY A 282 -23.03 -4.60 -22.85
N GLN A 283 -22.20 -3.60 -22.59
CA GLN A 283 -21.19 -3.70 -21.53
C GLN A 283 -21.83 -3.60 -20.15
N THR A 284 -21.29 -4.39 -19.23
CA THR A 284 -21.70 -4.45 -17.83
C THR A 284 -20.54 -4.03 -16.91
N ILE A 285 -20.85 -3.76 -15.66
CA ILE A 285 -19.81 -3.52 -14.62
C ILE A 285 -18.82 -4.69 -14.57
N ALA A 286 -19.31 -5.93 -14.67
CA ALA A 286 -18.46 -7.11 -14.64
C ALA A 286 -17.50 -7.17 -15.85
N SER A 287 -17.98 -6.86 -17.06
CA SER A 287 -17.15 -6.85 -18.27
C SER A 287 -16.09 -5.73 -18.23
N LEU A 288 -16.47 -4.55 -17.73
CA LEU A 288 -15.53 -3.41 -17.59
C LEU A 288 -14.50 -3.65 -16.48
N ALA A 289 -14.91 -4.22 -15.37
CA ALA A 289 -13.97 -4.62 -14.30
C ALA A 289 -13.01 -5.72 -14.76
N ALA A 290 -13.48 -6.69 -15.55
CA ALA A 290 -12.64 -7.75 -16.12
C ALA A 290 -11.55 -7.19 -17.07
N ALA A 291 -11.80 -6.06 -17.73
CA ALA A 291 -10.82 -5.38 -18.58
C ALA A 291 -9.68 -4.70 -17.80
N MET A 292 -9.83 -4.52 -16.49
CA MET A 292 -8.75 -3.99 -15.63
C MET A 292 -7.61 -5.01 -15.51
N SER A 293 -6.37 -4.53 -15.38
CA SER A 293 -5.18 -5.37 -15.20
C SER A 293 -4.36 -4.91 -14.00
N GLY A 294 -3.57 -5.82 -13.43
CA GLY A 294 -2.61 -5.54 -12.36
C GLY A 294 -3.20 -5.12 -11.00
N VAL A 295 -4.50 -5.30 -10.79
CA VAL A 295 -5.19 -4.98 -9.55
C VAL A 295 -6.03 -6.16 -9.07
N ASP A 296 -6.16 -6.28 -7.75
CA ASP A 296 -7.02 -7.26 -7.10
C ASP A 296 -8.45 -6.71 -6.95
N LYS A 297 -9.40 -7.61 -6.63
CA LYS A 297 -10.82 -7.25 -6.38
C LYS A 297 -11.37 -6.26 -7.42
N LYS A 298 -11.15 -6.58 -8.69
CA LYS A 298 -11.44 -5.71 -9.83
C LYS A 298 -12.86 -5.16 -9.83
N LEU A 299 -13.85 -5.97 -9.43
CA LEU A 299 -15.26 -5.57 -9.42
C LEU A 299 -15.53 -4.51 -8.36
N GLU A 300 -15.04 -4.74 -7.16
CA GLU A 300 -15.18 -3.84 -6.02
C GLU A 300 -14.40 -2.54 -6.27
N LEU A 301 -13.16 -2.63 -6.73
CA LEU A 301 -12.35 -1.47 -7.08
C LEU A 301 -13.00 -0.64 -8.19
N PHE A 302 -13.55 -1.28 -9.23
CA PHE A 302 -14.25 -0.58 -10.31
C PHE A 302 -15.45 0.22 -9.76
N ARG A 303 -16.24 -0.37 -8.85
CA ARG A 303 -17.37 0.31 -8.21
C ARG A 303 -16.92 1.51 -7.39
N VAL A 304 -15.89 1.34 -6.57
CA VAL A 304 -15.32 2.43 -5.74
C VAL A 304 -14.79 3.56 -6.61
N LEU A 305 -13.98 3.25 -7.62
CA LEU A 305 -13.41 4.26 -8.54
C LEU A 305 -14.48 5.09 -9.25
N ASN A 306 -15.62 4.48 -9.58
CA ASN A 306 -16.68 5.11 -10.35
C ASN A 306 -17.89 5.55 -9.52
N GLU A 307 -17.78 5.51 -8.18
CA GLU A 307 -18.86 5.91 -7.25
C GLU A 307 -20.19 5.14 -7.50
N ILE A 308 -20.09 3.85 -7.82
CA ILE A 308 -21.24 3.01 -8.12
C ILE A 308 -21.67 2.24 -6.87
N ALA A 309 -22.81 2.60 -6.33
CA ALA A 309 -23.38 1.92 -5.17
C ALA A 309 -23.67 0.43 -5.43
N PRO A 310 -23.78 -0.42 -4.38
CA PRO A 310 -24.28 -1.78 -4.52
C PRO A 310 -25.63 -1.80 -5.27
N GLY A 311 -25.75 -2.69 -6.27
CA GLY A 311 -26.94 -2.75 -7.14
C GLY A 311 -27.02 -1.71 -8.26
N GLY A 312 -26.12 -0.71 -8.28
CA GLY A 312 -26.04 0.27 -9.37
C GLY A 312 -25.50 -0.34 -10.67
N ASN A 313 -25.80 0.30 -11.79
CA ASN A 313 -25.41 -0.09 -13.14
C ASN A 313 -24.67 1.05 -13.87
N VAL A 314 -24.08 0.73 -15.01
CA VAL A 314 -23.55 1.69 -15.97
C VAL A 314 -24.46 1.81 -17.18
N ALA A 315 -24.47 2.97 -17.84
CA ALA A 315 -25.28 3.22 -19.02
C ALA A 315 -24.39 3.41 -20.26
N PRO A 316 -24.84 2.98 -21.46
CA PRO A 316 -24.16 3.29 -22.72
C PRO A 316 -23.91 4.80 -22.86
N GLY A 317 -22.70 5.17 -23.31
CA GLY A 317 -22.26 6.56 -23.40
C GLY A 317 -21.67 7.15 -22.12
N GLN A 318 -21.85 6.52 -20.97
CA GLN A 318 -21.24 6.93 -19.72
C GLN A 318 -19.71 6.75 -19.78
N LYS A 319 -18.96 7.77 -19.37
CA LYS A 319 -17.51 7.65 -19.17
C LYS A 319 -17.21 7.06 -17.80
N VAL A 320 -16.33 6.07 -17.76
CA VAL A 320 -15.90 5.38 -16.51
C VAL A 320 -14.40 5.21 -16.48
N LYS A 321 -13.86 5.09 -15.28
CA LYS A 321 -12.43 4.84 -15.01
C LYS A 321 -12.18 3.34 -14.91
N ILE A 322 -11.15 2.85 -15.57
CA ILE A 322 -10.58 1.52 -15.37
C ILE A 322 -9.09 1.67 -15.06
N ILE A 323 -8.50 0.65 -14.45
CA ILE A 323 -7.06 0.59 -14.19
C ILE A 323 -6.43 -0.42 -15.13
N THR A 324 -5.35 -0.01 -15.82
CA THR A 324 -4.66 -0.88 -16.76
C THR A 324 -3.19 -0.47 -16.94
N ASP A 325 -2.33 -1.44 -17.27
CA ASP A 325 -0.97 -1.25 -17.75
C ASP A 325 -0.87 -1.25 -19.30
N ARG A 326 -2.00 -1.38 -19.97
CA ARG A 326 -2.10 -1.36 -21.43
C ARG A 326 -2.38 0.06 -21.88
N SER A 327 -1.46 0.59 -22.69
CA SER A 327 -1.60 1.88 -23.39
C SER A 327 -2.66 1.82 -24.48
#